data_d8426bb5e7c8bbdd9649c62de6544339
#
_entry.id   d8426bb5e7c8bbdd9649c62de6544339
#
_cell.length_a   1.000
_cell.length_b   1.000
_cell.length_c   1.000
_cell.angle_alpha   90.00
_cell.angle_beta   90.00
_cell.angle_gamma   90.00
#
_symmetry.space_group_name_H-M   'P 1'
#
loop_
_entity.id
_entity.type
_entity.pdbx_description
1 polymer ?
#
loop_
_entity_poly.entity_id
_entity_poly.type
_entity_poly.pdbx_seq_one_letter_code
_entity_poly.pdbx_strand_id
1 'polypeptide(L)'
;MSTKKRILFIATEMSPYLELTEFAEIITKLAIKSNDSGLEVRCIMPRFGVINERRHRLHEVVRLSGINVSVDEDDYPLQIKVASLPNARLQVYFLENEDFFKRKQVFHDESDNWFDDNALRTVFFCKGA
;
A
#
# COMPACT_ATOMS: atom_id res chain seq x y z
N MET A 1 -20.87 22.71 -13.50
CA MET A 1 -19.56 22.28 -12.97
C MET A 1 -19.32 20.83 -13.29
N SER A 2 -18.19 20.55 -13.90
CA SER A 2 -17.81 19.18 -14.14
C SER A 2 -17.29 18.55 -12.86
N THR A 3 -17.75 17.35 -12.56
CA THR A 3 -17.25 16.57 -11.44
C THR A 3 -15.93 15.91 -11.84
N LYS A 4 -14.91 16.02 -10.99
CA LYS A 4 -13.65 15.32 -11.23
C LYS A 4 -13.86 13.83 -11.15
N LYS A 5 -13.28 13.10 -12.09
CA LYS A 5 -13.23 11.65 -12.00
C LYS A 5 -12.23 11.23 -10.92
N ARG A 6 -12.58 10.20 -10.20
CA ARG A 6 -11.76 9.64 -9.13
C ARG A 6 -11.14 8.36 -9.60
N ILE A 7 -9.82 8.22 -9.37
CA ILE A 7 -9.06 7.04 -9.74
C ILE A 7 -8.32 6.52 -8.53
N LEU A 8 -8.43 5.23 -8.29
CA LEU A 8 -7.68 4.53 -7.26
C LEU A 8 -6.69 3.57 -7.91
N PHE A 9 -5.40 3.80 -7.69
CA PHE A 9 -4.36 2.88 -8.11
C PHE A 9 -4.07 1.92 -6.97
N ILE A 10 -4.12 0.63 -7.25
CA ILE A 10 -3.82 -0.42 -6.28
C ILE A 10 -2.60 -1.17 -6.78
N ALA A 11 -1.51 -1.15 -6.03
CA ALA A 11 -0.26 -1.75 -6.44
C ALA A 11 0.48 -2.35 -5.25
N THR A 12 1.37 -3.29 -5.50
CA THR A 12 2.20 -3.89 -4.46
C THR A 12 3.50 -3.14 -4.23
N GLU A 13 3.87 -2.27 -5.14
CA GLU A 13 5.07 -1.44 -5.03
C GLU A 13 4.86 -0.08 -5.66
N MET A 14 5.51 0.94 -5.12
CA MET A 14 5.54 2.30 -5.64
C MET A 14 6.82 2.99 -5.19
N SER A 15 7.44 3.75 -6.09
CA SER A 15 8.55 4.62 -5.72
C SER A 15 8.05 5.83 -4.92
N PRO A 16 8.76 6.31 -3.93
CA PRO A 16 10.06 5.84 -3.41
C PRO A 16 9.95 4.80 -2.30
N TYR A 17 8.76 4.29 -2.00
CA TYR A 17 8.52 3.47 -0.80
C TYR A 17 9.08 2.06 -0.93
N LEU A 18 8.82 1.41 -2.05
CA LEU A 18 9.29 0.06 -2.32
C LEU A 18 9.53 -0.10 -3.81
N GLU A 19 10.74 -0.46 -4.17
CA GLU A 19 11.15 -0.59 -5.56
C GLU A 19 11.74 -1.98 -5.80
N LEU A 20 10.86 -2.95 -6.06
CA LEU A 20 11.25 -4.32 -6.35
C LEU A 20 11.60 -4.51 -7.82
N THR A 21 10.85 -3.82 -8.69
CA THR A 21 10.99 -3.87 -10.14
C THR A 21 10.82 -2.47 -10.73
N GLU A 22 11.01 -2.35 -12.03
CA GLU A 22 10.75 -1.09 -12.76
C GLU A 22 9.30 -0.65 -12.68
N PHE A 23 8.40 -1.55 -12.38
CA PHE A 23 6.98 -1.24 -12.25
C PHE A 23 6.70 -0.20 -11.17
N ALA A 24 7.48 -0.20 -10.07
CA ALA A 24 7.32 0.77 -9.00
C ALA A 24 7.42 2.21 -9.51
N GLU A 25 8.41 2.48 -10.35
CA GLU A 25 8.60 3.80 -10.93
C GLU A 25 7.51 4.14 -11.95
N ILE A 26 7.12 3.17 -12.75
CA ILE A 26 6.08 3.34 -13.76
C ILE A 26 4.75 3.71 -13.12
N ILE A 27 4.32 2.98 -12.09
CA ILE A 27 3.04 3.25 -11.44
C ILE A 27 3.03 4.63 -10.75
N THR A 28 4.14 5.01 -10.13
CA THR A 28 4.27 6.32 -9.49
C THR A 28 4.18 7.44 -10.51
N LYS A 29 4.88 7.34 -11.62
CA LYS A 29 4.83 8.33 -12.69
C LYS A 29 3.44 8.43 -13.30
N LEU A 30 2.78 7.30 -13.52
CA LEU A 30 1.41 7.27 -14.05
C LEU A 30 0.43 7.95 -13.11
N ALA A 31 0.53 7.67 -11.80
CA ALA A 31 -0.34 8.28 -10.80
C ALA A 31 -0.15 9.80 -10.75
N ILE A 32 1.10 10.27 -10.74
CA ILE A 32 1.41 11.70 -10.72
C ILE A 32 0.86 12.39 -11.98
N LYS A 33 1.10 11.80 -13.14
CA LYS A 33 0.63 12.36 -14.41
C LYS A 33 -0.90 12.43 -14.47
N SER A 34 -1.57 11.41 -13.98
CA SER A 34 -3.04 11.38 -13.91
C SER A 34 -3.57 12.49 -12.99
N ASN A 35 -2.92 12.64 -11.83
CA ASN A 35 -3.27 13.69 -10.88
C ASN A 35 -3.08 15.10 -11.48
N ASP A 36 -1.97 15.32 -12.19
CA ASP A 36 -1.65 16.59 -12.84
C ASP A 36 -2.63 16.89 -13.99
N SER A 37 -3.25 15.87 -14.56
CA SER A 37 -4.25 16.02 -15.63
C SER A 37 -5.63 16.43 -15.13
N GLY A 38 -5.78 16.68 -13.83
CA GLY A 38 -7.04 17.14 -13.24
C GLY A 38 -7.92 16.03 -12.69
N LEU A 39 -7.43 14.79 -12.62
CA LEU A 39 -8.14 13.69 -12.00
C LEU A 39 -7.87 13.68 -10.49
N GLU A 40 -8.82 13.19 -9.71
CA GLU A 40 -8.63 13.00 -8.28
C GLU A 40 -8.07 11.59 -8.06
N VAL A 41 -6.79 11.51 -7.70
CA VAL A 41 -6.06 10.26 -7.63
C VAL A 41 -5.70 9.91 -6.18
N ARG A 42 -5.90 8.64 -5.83
CA ARG A 42 -5.40 8.03 -4.59
C ARG A 42 -4.69 6.74 -4.94
N CYS A 43 -3.74 6.35 -4.11
CA CYS A 43 -3.00 5.11 -4.29
C CYS A 43 -3.10 4.25 -3.04
N ILE A 44 -3.07 2.94 -3.20
CA ILE A 44 -3.06 1.97 -2.10
C ILE A 44 -1.98 0.95 -2.37
N MET A 45 -1.20 0.63 -1.33
CA MET A 45 -0.23 -0.46 -1.36
C MET A 45 -0.11 -1.12 0.00
N PRO A 46 0.42 -2.36 0.08
CA PRO A 46 0.67 -2.98 1.38
C PRO A 46 1.81 -2.25 2.10
N ARG A 47 1.69 -2.13 3.41
CA ARG A 47 2.77 -1.60 4.22
C ARG A 47 3.70 -2.74 4.61
N PHE A 48 4.59 -3.13 3.70
CA PHE A 48 5.62 -4.13 4.00
C PHE A 48 6.57 -3.61 5.08
N GLY A 49 7.04 -4.51 5.92
CA GLY A 49 7.89 -4.15 7.07
C GLY A 49 9.19 -3.44 6.69
N VAL A 50 9.67 -3.62 5.46
CA VAL A 50 10.87 -2.95 4.94
C VAL A 50 10.65 -1.46 4.67
N ILE A 51 9.42 -0.99 4.62
CA ILE A 51 9.11 0.42 4.37
C ILE A 51 9.33 1.22 5.66
N ASN A 52 10.21 2.19 5.61
CA ASN A 52 10.57 3.00 6.77
C ASN A 52 9.54 4.10 7.03
N GLU A 53 8.75 3.95 8.09
CA GLU A 53 7.71 4.91 8.45
C GLU A 53 8.20 6.32 8.71
N ARG A 54 9.35 6.44 9.39
CA ARG A 54 9.90 7.74 9.75
C ARG A 54 10.44 8.48 8.53
N ARG A 55 11.14 7.75 7.68
CA ARG A 55 11.74 8.32 6.46
C ARG A 55 10.66 8.85 5.52
N HIS A 56 9.57 8.12 5.37
CA HIS A 56 8.50 8.46 4.44
C HIS A 56 7.32 9.18 5.11
N ARG A 57 7.41 9.44 6.40
CA ARG A 57 6.41 10.20 7.17
C ARG A 57 5.00 9.61 7.07
N LEU A 58 4.89 8.31 7.35
CA LEU A 58 3.61 7.64 7.41
C LEU A 58 2.85 8.04 8.69
N HIS A 59 1.57 8.35 8.54
CA HIS A 59 0.67 8.69 9.64
C HIS A 59 -0.51 7.74 9.67
N GLU A 60 -0.92 7.33 10.87
CA GLU A 60 -2.07 6.46 11.02
C GLU A 60 -3.37 7.21 10.71
N VAL A 61 -4.26 6.56 9.95
CA VAL A 61 -5.61 7.08 9.68
C VAL A 61 -6.55 6.37 10.65
N VAL A 62 -6.72 6.95 11.83
CA VAL A 62 -7.45 6.33 12.95
C VAL A 62 -8.89 5.97 12.58
N ARG A 63 -9.60 6.85 11.89
CA ARG A 63 -11.01 6.62 11.52
C ARG A 63 -11.22 5.46 10.54
N LEU A 64 -10.18 5.07 9.82
CA LEU A 64 -10.23 3.98 8.85
C LEU A 64 -9.60 2.70 9.39
N SER A 65 -8.90 2.79 10.52
CA SER A 65 -8.21 1.65 11.13
C SER A 65 -9.11 0.90 12.10
N GLY A 66 -8.76 -0.35 12.38
CA GLY A 66 -9.48 -1.17 13.36
C GLY A 66 -10.60 -2.01 12.78
N ILE A 67 -10.78 -1.98 11.46
CA ILE A 67 -11.73 -2.87 10.78
C ILE A 67 -11.08 -4.25 10.65
N ASN A 68 -11.83 -5.30 10.93
CA ASN A 68 -11.35 -6.67 10.76
C ASN A 68 -11.62 -7.15 9.34
N VAL A 69 -10.59 -7.76 8.74
CA VAL A 69 -10.70 -8.41 7.42
C VAL A 69 -10.67 -9.92 7.64
N SER A 70 -11.70 -10.61 7.17
CA SER A 70 -11.80 -12.05 7.30
C SER A 70 -11.00 -12.75 6.21
N VAL A 71 -10.06 -13.60 6.61
CA VAL A 71 -9.23 -14.40 5.71
C VAL A 71 -9.19 -15.83 6.26
N ASP A 72 -9.64 -16.79 5.49
CA ASP A 72 -9.59 -18.22 5.84
C ASP A 72 -10.14 -18.52 7.25
N GLU A 73 -11.35 -18.07 7.55
CA GLU A 73 -12.07 -18.25 8.82
C GLU A 73 -11.55 -17.42 10.00
N ASP A 74 -10.43 -16.72 9.87
CA ASP A 74 -9.89 -15.85 10.90
C ASP A 74 -10.09 -14.38 10.55
N ASP A 75 -10.22 -13.55 11.58
CA ASP A 75 -10.30 -12.11 11.43
C ASP A 75 -8.93 -11.47 11.71
N TYR A 76 -8.51 -10.60 10.81
CA TYR A 76 -7.25 -9.87 10.96
C TYR A 76 -7.52 -8.37 11.00
N PRO A 77 -7.00 -7.66 12.01
CA PRO A 77 -7.20 -6.23 12.08
C PRO A 77 -6.47 -5.49 10.96
N LEU A 78 -7.19 -4.59 10.30
CA LEU A 78 -6.63 -3.73 9.27
C LEU A 78 -6.29 -2.38 9.87
N GLN A 79 -5.06 -1.96 9.71
CA GLN A 79 -4.60 -0.62 10.03
C GLN A 79 -4.23 0.09 8.74
N ILE A 80 -4.54 1.38 8.66
CA ILE A 80 -4.28 2.17 7.46
C ILE A 80 -3.41 3.36 7.84
N LYS A 81 -2.32 3.52 7.11
CA LYS A 81 -1.45 4.68 7.22
C LYS A 81 -1.44 5.43 5.90
N VAL A 82 -1.08 6.70 5.93
CA VAL A 82 -1.06 7.55 4.76
C VAL A 82 0.22 8.37 4.73
N ALA A 83 0.73 8.60 3.53
CA ALA A 83 1.83 9.52 3.28
C ALA A 83 1.56 10.29 2.00
N SER A 84 2.14 11.48 1.89
CA SER A 84 2.12 12.25 0.66
C SER A 84 3.40 11.95 -0.13
N LEU A 85 3.26 11.77 -1.44
CA LEU A 85 4.44 11.63 -2.30
C LEU A 85 5.28 12.90 -2.24
N PRO A 86 6.62 12.76 -2.21
CA PRO A 86 7.49 13.93 -2.27
C PRO A 86 7.23 14.75 -3.54
N ASN A 87 7.12 16.06 -3.38
CA ASN A 87 6.94 17.02 -4.48
C ASN A 87 5.66 16.81 -5.31
N ALA A 88 4.67 16.11 -4.76
CA ALA A 88 3.38 15.92 -5.42
C ALA A 88 2.25 16.01 -4.41
N ARG A 89 1.08 16.49 -4.83
CA ARG A 89 -0.12 16.53 -4.00
C ARG A 89 -0.91 15.24 -4.19
N LEU A 90 -0.29 14.12 -3.85
CA LEU A 90 -0.83 12.80 -4.06
C LEU A 90 -0.64 11.97 -2.81
N GLN A 91 -1.74 11.42 -2.30
CA GLN A 91 -1.71 10.59 -1.11
C GLN A 91 -1.62 9.11 -1.46
N VAL A 92 -0.78 8.40 -0.71
CA VAL A 92 -0.64 6.94 -0.80
C VAL A 92 -1.07 6.35 0.53
N TYR A 93 -2.02 5.43 0.48
CA TYR A 93 -2.51 4.70 1.65
C TYR A 93 -1.80 3.37 1.76
N PHE A 94 -1.39 3.04 2.98
CA PHE A 94 -0.67 1.80 3.28
C PHE A 94 -1.54 0.93 4.16
N LEU A 95 -1.85 -0.27 3.66
CA LEU A 95 -2.62 -1.25 4.41
C LEU A 95 -1.65 -2.10 5.23
N GLU A 96 -1.86 -2.14 6.53
CA GLU A 96 -0.96 -2.77 7.49
C GLU A 96 -1.66 -3.84 8.30
N ASN A 97 -0.94 -4.93 8.54
CA ASN A 97 -1.28 -5.96 9.51
C ASN A 97 0.02 -6.57 10.01
N GLU A 98 0.17 -6.68 11.33
CA GLU A 98 1.43 -7.17 11.91
C GLU A 98 1.77 -8.60 11.48
N ASP A 99 0.76 -9.48 11.41
CA ASP A 99 1.00 -10.89 11.06
C ASP A 99 1.41 -11.08 9.61
N PHE A 100 0.86 -10.28 8.70
CA PHE A 100 1.10 -10.46 7.26
C PHE A 100 2.25 -9.62 6.72
N PHE A 101 2.41 -8.38 7.17
CA PHE A 101 3.33 -7.45 6.49
C PHE A 101 4.51 -6.98 7.33
N LYS A 102 4.45 -7.08 8.65
CA LYS A 102 5.56 -6.64 9.51
C LYS A 102 6.69 -7.67 9.51
N ARG A 103 7.41 -7.75 8.40
CA ARG A 103 8.50 -8.69 8.17
C ARG A 103 9.70 -7.97 7.58
N LYS A 104 10.88 -8.54 7.74
CA LYS A 104 12.12 -7.96 7.20
C LYS A 104 12.21 -8.06 5.69
N GLN A 105 11.59 -9.07 5.10
CA GLN A 105 11.54 -9.29 3.66
C GLN A 105 10.10 -9.15 3.14
N VAL A 106 9.97 -9.02 1.83
CA VAL A 106 8.66 -8.79 1.19
C VAL A 106 7.94 -10.11 0.89
N PHE A 107 8.51 -10.98 0.08
CA PHE A 107 7.87 -12.23 -0.33
C PHE A 107 8.65 -13.49 0.03
N HIS A 108 9.91 -13.36 0.40
CA HIS A 108 10.81 -14.44 0.72
C HIS A 108 11.36 -14.28 2.12
N ASP A 109 11.75 -15.41 2.77
CA ASP A 109 12.46 -15.34 4.03
C ASP A 109 13.97 -15.09 3.81
N GLU A 110 14.76 -15.09 4.89
CA GLU A 110 16.20 -14.84 4.82
C GLU A 110 16.96 -15.94 4.05
N SER A 111 16.35 -17.12 3.91
CA SER A 111 16.92 -18.26 3.17
C SER A 111 16.42 -18.32 1.73
N ASP A 112 15.79 -17.25 1.24
CA ASP A 112 15.25 -17.11 -0.12
C ASP A 112 14.12 -18.08 -0.44
N ASN A 113 13.39 -18.55 0.58
CA ASN A 113 12.18 -19.35 0.42
C ASN A 113 10.95 -18.44 0.42
N TRP A 114 10.01 -18.69 -0.48
CA TRP A 114 8.74 -18.00 -0.47
C TRP A 114 8.01 -18.19 0.85
N PHE A 115 7.39 -17.12 1.36
CA PHE A 115 6.54 -17.26 2.54
C PHE A 115 5.35 -18.17 2.22
N ASP A 116 5.06 -19.11 3.12
CA ASP A 116 3.96 -20.06 2.94
C ASP A 116 2.60 -19.39 2.87
N ASP A 117 2.45 -18.23 3.51
CA ASP A 117 1.19 -17.49 3.59
C ASP A 117 1.07 -16.36 2.57
N ASN A 118 1.90 -16.32 1.52
CA ASN A 118 1.81 -15.25 0.51
C ASN A 118 0.42 -15.16 -0.13
N ALA A 119 -0.25 -16.28 -0.35
CA ALA A 119 -1.61 -16.29 -0.87
C ALA A 119 -2.60 -15.61 0.08
N LEU A 120 -2.52 -15.89 1.38
CA LEU A 120 -3.38 -15.28 2.40
C LEU A 120 -3.08 -13.78 2.54
N ARG A 121 -1.82 -13.40 2.46
CA ARG A 121 -1.39 -11.99 2.47
C ARG A 121 -2.01 -11.23 1.31
N THR A 122 -2.03 -11.84 0.14
CA THR A 122 -2.65 -11.25 -1.06
C THR A 122 -4.15 -11.08 -0.87
N VAL A 123 -4.83 -12.10 -0.34
CA VAL A 123 -6.27 -12.05 -0.05
C VAL A 123 -6.57 -10.93 0.94
N PHE A 124 -5.78 -10.81 2.02
CA PHE A 124 -5.95 -9.75 3.00
C PHE A 124 -5.84 -8.36 2.35
N PHE A 125 -4.82 -8.16 1.54
CA PHE A 125 -4.62 -6.88 0.86
C PHE A 125 -5.78 -6.56 -0.08
N CYS A 126 -6.19 -7.52 -0.90
CA CYS A 126 -7.29 -7.31 -1.86
C CYS A 126 -8.62 -7.00 -1.18
N LYS A 127 -8.92 -7.68 -0.07
CA LYS A 127 -10.14 -7.40 0.70
C LYS A 127 -10.07 -6.07 1.43
N GLY A 128 -8.90 -5.71 1.93
CA GLY A 128 -8.69 -4.45 2.65
C GLY A 128 -8.73 -3.22 1.76
N ALA A 129 -8.33 -3.40 0.54
CA ALA A 129 -8.28 -2.29 -0.43
C ALA A 129 -9.71 -1.77 -0.86
#